data_c459b0dbc3fc216a4e246c20c90abea2
#
_entry.id   c459b0dbc3fc216a4e246c20c90abea2
#
_cell.length_a   1.000
_cell.length_b   1.000
_cell.length_c   1.000
_cell.angle_alpha   90.00
_cell.angle_beta   90.00
_cell.angle_gamma   90.00
#
_symmetry.space_group_name_H-M   'P 1'
#
loop_
_entity.id
_entity.type
_entity.pdbx_description
1 polymer ?
#
loop_
_entity_poly.entity_id
_entity_poly.type
_entity_poly.pdbx_seq_one_letter_code
_entity_poly.pdbx_strand_id
1 'polypeptide(L)'
;MDKVLRDRRLYEFLDKVDRDFASQVKSRGCEHCGAVLHRADYERKPRGAQFDPSWDKRCSFCCSRDGCRKRHTPASVRFLGRKVYAGVIVVLVSAMMHGPNEHRLKRLEQELAIDRRTLKRWHQWWTQIFVQCAFWTAQRGRFREPMARAQMPLCLVKAFGAQQMNGLIRLMRFLSPITTQSFMPVRVM
;
A
#
# COMPACT_ATOMS: atom_id res chain seq x y z
N MET A 1 10.13 15.56 3.22
CA MET A 1 9.18 14.56 2.72
C MET A 1 9.02 14.64 1.20
N ASP A 2 8.89 15.82 0.62
CA ASP A 2 8.84 16.02 -0.85
C ASP A 2 10.03 15.41 -1.60
N LYS A 3 11.26 15.57 -1.09
CA LYS A 3 12.46 15.02 -1.72
C LYS A 3 12.40 13.49 -1.86
N VAL A 4 11.87 12.79 -0.84
CA VAL A 4 11.76 11.32 -0.86
C VAL A 4 10.70 10.85 -1.86
N LEU A 5 9.56 11.54 -1.95
CA LEU A 5 8.49 11.20 -2.90
C LEU A 5 8.87 11.49 -4.36
N ARG A 6 9.86 12.36 -4.60
CA ARG A 6 10.37 12.69 -5.94
C ARG A 6 11.62 11.88 -6.32
N ASP A 7 12.16 11.09 -5.39
CA ASP A 7 13.37 10.29 -5.65
C ASP A 7 13.02 9.06 -6.49
N ARG A 8 13.48 9.04 -7.73
CA ARG A 8 13.30 7.93 -8.67
C ARG A 8 13.77 6.59 -8.09
N ARG A 9 14.87 6.58 -7.32
CA ARG A 9 15.44 5.38 -6.69
C ARG A 9 14.46 4.71 -5.73
N LEU A 10 13.58 5.48 -5.06
CA LEU A 10 12.52 4.92 -4.23
C LEU A 10 11.61 4.01 -5.06
N TYR A 11 11.13 4.49 -6.20
CA TYR A 11 10.18 3.76 -7.04
C TYR A 11 10.82 2.55 -7.73
N GLU A 12 12.06 2.66 -8.18
CA GLU A 12 12.86 1.54 -8.70
C GLU A 12 13.00 0.44 -7.63
N PHE A 13 13.30 0.82 -6.39
CA PHE A 13 13.41 -0.14 -5.29
C PHE A 13 12.05 -0.80 -4.96
N LEU A 14 10.97 -0.03 -4.90
CA LEU A 14 9.62 -0.56 -4.67
C LEU A 14 9.19 -1.52 -5.79
N ASP A 15 9.55 -1.24 -7.06
CA ASP A 15 9.30 -2.16 -8.17
C ASP A 15 10.08 -3.47 -8.01
N LYS A 16 11.35 -3.40 -7.63
CA LYS A 16 12.16 -4.59 -7.36
C LYS A 16 11.55 -5.46 -6.27
N VAL A 17 11.10 -4.86 -5.16
CA VAL A 17 10.42 -5.61 -4.08
C VAL A 17 9.14 -6.27 -4.58
N ASP A 18 8.33 -5.61 -5.40
CA ASP A 18 7.12 -6.19 -5.97
C ASP A 18 7.43 -7.35 -6.91
N ARG A 19 8.52 -7.28 -7.69
CA ARG A 19 9.00 -8.39 -8.53
C ARG A 19 9.47 -9.58 -7.70
N ASP A 20 10.15 -9.34 -6.57
CA ASP A 20 10.55 -10.40 -5.64
C ASP A 20 9.32 -11.14 -5.07
N PHE A 21 8.30 -10.40 -4.64
CA PHE A 21 7.02 -11.01 -4.21
C PHE A 21 6.34 -11.79 -5.35
N ALA A 22 6.37 -11.26 -6.55
CA ALA A 22 5.82 -11.92 -7.72
C ALA A 22 6.55 -13.23 -8.03
N SER A 23 7.88 -13.24 -7.97
CA SER A 23 8.70 -14.43 -8.17
C SER A 23 8.38 -15.53 -7.15
N GLN A 24 8.21 -15.17 -5.87
CA GLN A 24 7.83 -16.10 -4.82
C GLN A 24 6.44 -16.73 -5.07
N VAL A 25 5.45 -15.95 -5.50
CA VAL A 25 4.12 -16.47 -5.83
C VAL A 25 4.19 -17.39 -7.03
N LYS A 26 4.93 -17.01 -8.08
CA LYS A 26 5.11 -17.81 -9.28
C LYS A 26 5.75 -19.17 -8.98
N SER A 27 6.79 -19.21 -8.14
CA SER A 27 7.49 -20.46 -7.78
C SER A 27 6.64 -21.44 -6.98
N ARG A 28 5.71 -20.94 -6.17
CA ARG A 28 4.78 -21.79 -5.39
C ARG A 28 3.72 -22.46 -6.25
N GLY A 29 3.42 -21.92 -7.44
CA GLY A 29 2.32 -22.38 -8.27
C GLY A 29 0.95 -21.96 -7.76
N CYS A 30 -0.08 -22.56 -8.32
CA CYS A 30 -1.47 -22.26 -7.97
C CYS A 30 -1.85 -22.84 -6.59
N GLU A 31 -2.23 -22.01 -5.64
CA GLU A 31 -2.64 -22.41 -4.28
C GLU A 31 -3.88 -23.31 -4.26
N HIS A 32 -4.67 -23.35 -5.35
CA HIS A 32 -5.89 -24.15 -5.43
C HIS A 32 -5.66 -25.54 -6.07
N CYS A 33 -4.70 -25.66 -6.99
CA CYS A 33 -4.56 -26.90 -7.77
C CYS A 33 -3.10 -27.28 -8.10
N GLY A 34 -2.11 -26.56 -7.59
CA GLY A 34 -0.69 -26.80 -7.78
C GLY A 34 -0.13 -26.51 -9.18
N ALA A 35 -0.98 -26.17 -10.15
CA ALA A 35 -0.54 -25.96 -11.55
C ALA A 35 0.32 -24.71 -11.71
N VAL A 36 1.06 -24.65 -12.82
CA VAL A 36 1.91 -23.51 -13.19
C VAL A 36 1.10 -22.22 -13.31
N LEU A 37 1.72 -21.10 -12.93
CA LEU A 37 1.13 -19.77 -13.04
C LEU A 37 1.72 -19.02 -14.24
N HIS A 38 0.86 -18.57 -15.13
CA HIS A 38 1.20 -17.69 -16.27
C HIS A 38 1.05 -16.22 -15.85
N ARG A 39 1.96 -15.39 -16.33
CA ARG A 39 1.95 -13.94 -16.07
C ARG A 39 0.72 -13.29 -16.70
N ALA A 40 0.03 -12.45 -15.94
CA ALA A 40 -1.20 -11.76 -16.31
C ALA A 40 -1.29 -10.38 -15.65
N ASP A 41 -0.19 -9.61 -15.77
CA ASP A 41 -0.06 -8.26 -15.21
C ASP A 41 -1.11 -7.33 -15.82
N TYR A 42 -1.47 -6.28 -15.05
CA TYR A 42 -2.43 -5.28 -15.51
C TYR A 42 -2.02 -3.87 -15.08
N GLU A 43 -2.41 -2.89 -15.90
CA GLU A 43 -2.11 -1.48 -15.66
C GLU A 43 -2.88 -0.93 -14.48
N ARG A 44 -2.22 -0.08 -13.67
CA ARG A 44 -2.80 0.59 -12.52
C ARG A 44 -2.84 2.11 -12.66
N LYS A 45 -2.00 2.70 -13.52
CA LYS A 45 -1.92 4.15 -13.80
C LYS A 45 -1.96 5.00 -12.52
N PRO A 46 -0.98 4.86 -11.60
CA PRO A 46 -1.02 5.54 -10.32
C PRO A 46 -0.94 7.07 -10.50
N ARG A 47 -1.77 7.79 -9.75
CA ARG A 47 -1.76 9.26 -9.70
C ARG A 47 -0.81 9.77 -8.63
N GLY A 48 -0.40 11.05 -8.75
CA GLY A 48 0.34 11.78 -7.72
C GLY A 48 1.82 11.41 -7.59
N ALA A 49 2.38 10.65 -8.54
CA ALA A 49 3.81 10.38 -8.63
C ALA A 49 4.25 10.38 -10.09
N GLN A 50 5.49 10.78 -10.33
CA GLN A 50 6.12 10.60 -11.63
C GLN A 50 6.59 9.14 -11.74
N PHE A 51 5.68 8.26 -12.13
CA PHE A 51 5.99 6.88 -12.43
C PHE A 51 6.55 6.76 -13.83
N ASP A 52 7.64 6.04 -13.98
CA ASP A 52 8.03 5.49 -15.27
C ASP A 52 6.91 4.54 -15.74
N PRO A 53 6.48 4.61 -17.01
CA PRO A 53 5.44 3.72 -17.55
C PRO A 53 5.72 2.23 -17.32
N SER A 54 6.99 1.84 -17.18
CA SER A 54 7.36 0.45 -16.86
C SER A 54 6.97 0.02 -15.43
N TRP A 55 6.69 0.97 -14.53
CA TRP A 55 6.36 0.70 -13.12
C TRP A 55 4.86 0.79 -12.80
N ASP A 56 4.04 1.14 -13.76
CA ASP A 56 2.59 1.29 -13.58
C ASP A 56 1.84 -0.06 -13.52
N LYS A 57 2.49 -1.15 -13.93
CA LYS A 57 1.89 -2.49 -13.96
C LYS A 57 1.89 -3.16 -12.60
N ARG A 58 0.73 -3.71 -12.24
CA ARG A 58 0.53 -4.56 -11.08
C ARG A 58 0.82 -6.01 -11.45
N CYS A 59 1.78 -6.64 -10.76
CA CYS A 59 2.08 -8.05 -10.96
C CYS A 59 0.85 -8.92 -10.63
N SER A 60 0.54 -9.84 -11.52
CA SER A 60 -0.55 -10.80 -11.37
C SER A 60 -0.28 -12.05 -12.19
N PHE A 61 -0.89 -13.15 -11.79
CA PHE A 61 -0.79 -14.43 -12.46
C PHE A 61 -2.16 -15.06 -12.66
N CYS A 62 -2.27 -15.93 -13.64
CA CYS A 62 -3.43 -16.78 -13.89
C CYS A 62 -3.00 -18.25 -13.89
N CYS A 63 -3.77 -19.12 -13.27
CA CYS A 63 -3.52 -20.56 -13.29
C CYS A 63 -3.64 -21.10 -14.73
N SER A 64 -2.69 -21.97 -15.12
CA SER A 64 -2.65 -22.57 -16.45
C SER A 64 -3.71 -23.66 -16.65
N ARG A 65 -4.20 -24.29 -15.57
CA ARG A 65 -5.13 -25.43 -15.65
C ARG A 65 -6.53 -24.98 -16.08
N ASP A 66 -7.04 -25.58 -17.15
CA ASP A 66 -8.42 -25.40 -17.53
C ASP A 66 -9.36 -25.92 -16.43
N GLY A 67 -10.46 -25.22 -16.18
CA GLY A 67 -11.35 -25.46 -15.04
C GLY A 67 -10.93 -24.82 -13.72
N CYS A 68 -9.65 -24.43 -13.55
CA CYS A 68 -9.20 -23.65 -12.38
C CYS A 68 -9.14 -22.12 -12.69
N ARG A 69 -8.29 -21.72 -13.62
CA ARG A 69 -8.10 -20.32 -14.10
C ARG A 69 -8.07 -19.26 -13.01
N LYS A 70 -7.81 -19.64 -11.75
CA LYS A 70 -7.78 -18.72 -10.61
C LYS A 70 -6.67 -17.69 -10.77
N ARG A 71 -6.99 -16.43 -10.45
CA ARG A 71 -6.03 -15.32 -10.46
C ARG A 71 -5.32 -15.24 -9.11
N HIS A 72 -4.00 -15.06 -9.18
CA HIS A 72 -3.11 -14.85 -8.03
C HIS A 72 -2.46 -13.46 -8.16
N THR A 73 -2.73 -12.59 -7.19
CA THR A 73 -2.14 -11.25 -7.17
C THR A 73 -1.21 -11.13 -5.97
N PRO A 74 0.12 -11.09 -6.18
CA PRO A 74 1.10 -10.98 -5.11
C PRO A 74 0.89 -9.74 -4.23
N ALA A 75 1.46 -9.70 -3.03
CA ALA A 75 1.55 -8.50 -2.23
C ALA A 75 2.27 -7.37 -3.00
N SER A 76 2.05 -6.10 -2.61
CA SER A 76 2.72 -4.98 -3.25
C SER A 76 3.07 -3.90 -2.25
N VAL A 77 4.23 -3.29 -2.45
CA VAL A 77 4.65 -2.08 -1.76
C VAL A 77 4.34 -0.80 -2.56
N ARG A 78 4.09 -0.92 -3.88
CA ARG A 78 3.74 0.21 -4.74
C ARG A 78 2.26 0.58 -4.65
N PHE A 79 1.37 -0.41 -4.56
CA PHE A 79 -0.08 -0.23 -4.71
C PHE A 79 -0.82 -0.65 -3.44
N LEU A 80 -1.36 0.30 -2.71
CA LEU A 80 -2.14 0.05 -1.50
C LEU A 80 -3.60 -0.27 -1.85
N GLY A 81 -3.88 -1.53 -2.16
CA GLY A 81 -5.20 -2.04 -2.54
C GLY A 81 -5.73 -1.43 -3.85
N ARG A 82 -7.01 -1.09 -3.89
CA ARG A 82 -7.68 -0.52 -5.08
C ARG A 82 -7.45 0.99 -5.26
N LYS A 83 -6.63 1.62 -4.43
CA LYS A 83 -6.37 3.06 -4.51
C LYS A 83 -5.60 3.40 -5.79
N VAL A 84 -6.00 4.48 -6.45
CA VAL A 84 -5.40 4.97 -7.71
C VAL A 84 -4.03 5.61 -7.47
N TYR A 85 -3.75 6.06 -6.24
CA TYR A 85 -2.47 6.70 -5.88
C TYR A 85 -1.46 5.65 -5.41
N ALA A 86 -0.17 5.97 -5.60
CA ALA A 86 0.91 5.14 -5.05
C ALA A 86 0.76 4.97 -3.53
N GLY A 87 1.07 3.79 -3.02
CA GLY A 87 0.95 3.46 -1.60
C GLY A 87 1.71 4.43 -0.71
N VAL A 88 2.94 4.78 -1.08
CA VAL A 88 3.78 5.75 -0.35
C VAL A 88 3.12 7.13 -0.23
N ILE A 89 2.45 7.60 -1.28
CA ILE A 89 1.72 8.88 -1.26
C ILE A 89 0.53 8.78 -0.30
N VAL A 90 -0.25 7.70 -0.38
CA VAL A 90 -1.39 7.49 0.53
C VAL A 90 -0.95 7.52 1.98
N VAL A 91 0.14 6.83 2.33
CA VAL A 91 0.66 6.76 3.70
C VAL A 91 1.17 8.11 4.18
N LEU A 92 2.09 8.73 3.42
CA LEU A 92 2.76 9.97 3.87
C LEU A 92 1.82 11.16 3.89
N VAL A 93 0.96 11.31 2.88
CA VAL A 93 -0.02 12.40 2.83
C VAL A 93 -1.04 12.25 3.97
N SER A 94 -1.52 11.02 4.24
CA SER A 94 -2.42 10.79 5.37
C SER A 94 -1.76 11.09 6.72
N ALA A 95 -0.46 10.79 6.88
CA ALA A 95 0.28 11.13 8.09
C ALA A 95 0.40 12.66 8.30
N MET A 96 0.47 13.43 7.22
CA MET A 96 0.51 14.90 7.29
C MET A 96 -0.83 15.54 7.68
N MET A 97 -1.94 14.81 7.57
CA MET A 97 -3.28 15.32 7.91
C MET A 97 -3.55 15.40 9.42
N HIS A 98 -2.63 14.94 10.27
CA HIS A 98 -2.79 15.05 11.72
C HIS A 98 -2.63 16.49 12.18
N GLY A 99 -3.72 17.03 12.73
CA GLY A 99 -3.90 18.44 13.04
C GLY A 99 -4.33 19.21 11.77
N PRO A 100 -5.61 19.12 11.38
CA PRO A 100 -6.07 19.71 10.12
C PRO A 100 -6.01 21.23 10.20
N ASN A 101 -4.94 21.78 9.66
CA ASN A 101 -4.88 23.17 9.28
C ASN A 101 -5.40 23.26 7.83
N GLU A 102 -6.43 24.06 7.59
CA GLU A 102 -6.99 24.26 6.25
C GLU A 102 -5.94 24.68 5.23
N HIS A 103 -4.95 25.46 5.66
CA HIS A 103 -3.82 25.88 4.82
C HIS A 103 -2.99 24.68 4.34
N ARG A 104 -2.74 23.69 5.21
CA ARG A 104 -2.02 22.47 4.83
C ARG A 104 -2.80 21.61 3.83
N LEU A 105 -4.11 21.51 4.01
CA LEU A 105 -4.98 20.79 3.08
C LEU A 105 -4.97 21.42 1.70
N LYS A 106 -5.14 22.75 1.60
CA LYS A 106 -5.05 23.49 0.33
C LYS A 106 -3.71 23.29 -0.37
N ARG A 107 -2.61 23.30 0.41
CA ARG A 107 -1.27 23.06 -0.14
C ARG A 107 -1.13 21.64 -0.71
N LEU A 108 -1.62 20.62 -0.01
CA LEU A 108 -1.61 19.24 -0.50
C LEU A 108 -2.48 19.05 -1.75
N GLU A 109 -3.64 19.72 -1.80
CA GLU A 109 -4.49 19.73 -2.99
C GLU A 109 -3.76 20.34 -4.22
N GLN A 110 -3.06 21.43 -4.03
CA GLN A 110 -2.33 22.12 -5.10
C GLN A 110 -1.07 21.36 -5.55
N GLU A 111 -0.25 20.89 -4.61
CA GLU A 111 1.04 20.25 -4.92
C GLU A 111 0.89 18.82 -5.49
N LEU A 112 -0.13 18.08 -5.06
CA LEU A 112 -0.30 16.67 -5.41
C LEU A 112 -1.53 16.39 -6.28
N ALA A 113 -2.31 17.42 -6.61
CA ALA A 113 -3.58 17.30 -7.34
C ALA A 113 -4.52 16.23 -6.72
N ILE A 114 -4.58 16.18 -5.38
CA ILE A 114 -5.40 15.22 -4.64
C ILE A 114 -6.63 15.94 -4.08
N ASP A 115 -7.80 15.58 -4.58
CA ASP A 115 -9.09 16.13 -4.14
C ASP A 115 -9.31 15.97 -2.62
N ARG A 116 -9.90 16.97 -1.98
CA ARG A 116 -10.18 17.05 -0.53
C ARG A 116 -11.04 15.86 -0.03
N ARG A 117 -12.00 15.39 -0.86
CA ARG A 117 -12.81 14.21 -0.50
C ARG A 117 -11.95 12.95 -0.44
N THR A 118 -10.95 12.85 -1.31
CA THR A 118 -9.99 11.74 -1.31
C THR A 118 -9.15 11.75 -0.05
N LEU A 119 -8.65 12.93 0.37
CA LEU A 119 -7.90 13.09 1.62
C LEU A 119 -8.74 12.68 2.84
N LYS A 120 -9.98 13.16 2.94
CA LYS A 120 -10.92 12.78 4.02
C LYS A 120 -11.18 11.27 4.04
N ARG A 121 -11.41 10.64 2.88
CA ARG A 121 -11.59 9.17 2.77
C ARG A 121 -10.35 8.40 3.21
N TRP A 122 -9.15 8.88 2.92
CA TRP A 122 -7.92 8.23 3.40
C TRP A 122 -7.80 8.33 4.91
N HIS A 123 -8.04 9.52 5.48
CA HIS A 123 -8.03 9.71 6.93
C HIS A 123 -9.03 8.78 7.63
N GLN A 124 -10.27 8.76 7.16
CA GLN A 124 -11.31 7.86 7.68
C GLN A 124 -10.90 6.38 7.55
N TRP A 125 -10.32 5.99 6.41
CA TRP A 125 -9.85 4.63 6.21
C TRP A 125 -8.77 4.24 7.24
N TRP A 126 -7.79 5.11 7.51
CA TRP A 126 -6.75 4.84 8.49
C TRP A 126 -7.29 4.75 9.92
N THR A 127 -8.15 5.68 10.32
CA THR A 127 -8.62 5.82 11.71
C THR A 127 -9.77 4.91 12.07
N GLN A 128 -10.56 4.44 11.09
CA GLN A 128 -11.74 3.62 11.33
C GLN A 128 -11.63 2.20 10.76
N ILE A 129 -11.18 2.04 9.52
CA ILE A 129 -11.17 0.74 8.84
C ILE A 129 -9.87 -0.03 9.10
N PHE A 130 -8.71 0.59 8.88
CA PHE A 130 -7.41 -0.06 9.07
C PHE A 130 -7.23 -0.56 10.50
N VAL A 131 -7.60 0.25 11.49
CA VAL A 131 -7.44 -0.09 12.93
C VAL A 131 -8.33 -1.25 13.40
N GLN A 132 -9.30 -1.64 12.60
CA GLN A 132 -10.21 -2.76 12.87
C GLN A 132 -9.91 -3.99 12.00
N CYS A 133 -8.98 -3.91 11.04
CA CYS A 133 -8.69 -5.04 10.18
C CYS A 133 -7.91 -6.15 10.90
N ALA A 134 -8.12 -7.40 10.48
CA ALA A 134 -7.46 -8.57 11.06
C ALA A 134 -5.93 -8.44 11.05
N PHE A 135 -5.35 -7.90 9.98
CA PHE A 135 -3.92 -7.63 9.89
C PHE A 135 -3.44 -6.74 11.04
N TRP A 136 -4.08 -5.57 11.25
CA TRP A 136 -3.67 -4.66 12.31
C TRP A 136 -3.86 -5.27 13.70
N THR A 137 -4.97 -5.95 13.92
CA THR A 137 -5.25 -6.62 15.20
C THR A 137 -4.16 -7.64 15.55
N ALA A 138 -3.67 -8.41 14.57
CA ALA A 138 -2.59 -9.36 14.76
C ALA A 138 -1.20 -8.70 14.94
N GLN A 139 -0.98 -7.51 14.38
CA GLN A 139 0.35 -6.88 14.37
C GLN A 139 0.55 -5.82 15.47
N ARG A 140 -0.51 -5.20 15.98
CA ARG A 140 -0.41 -4.06 16.91
C ARG A 140 0.37 -4.36 18.18
N GLY A 141 0.30 -5.57 18.70
CA GLY A 141 1.04 -5.99 19.91
C GLY A 141 2.58 -6.03 19.75
N ARG A 142 3.10 -5.91 18.53
CA ARG A 142 4.55 -5.86 18.25
C ARG A 142 5.17 -4.49 18.50
N PHE A 143 4.36 -3.47 18.70
CA PHE A 143 4.84 -2.11 18.95
C PHE A 143 4.93 -1.86 20.47
N ARG A 144 6.06 -1.30 20.91
CA ARG A 144 6.30 -0.99 22.33
C ARG A 144 5.36 0.08 22.86
N GLU A 145 5.08 1.10 22.01
CA GLU A 145 4.21 2.22 22.36
C GLU A 145 2.79 2.00 21.87
N PRO A 146 1.78 2.40 22.64
CA PRO A 146 0.40 2.34 22.21
C PRO A 146 0.18 3.20 20.94
N MET A 147 -0.33 2.57 19.89
CA MET A 147 -0.64 3.24 18.62
C MET A 147 -2.01 3.90 18.72
N ALA A 148 -2.05 5.20 18.95
CA ALA A 148 -3.29 5.96 19.04
C ALA A 148 -4.06 5.91 17.70
N ARG A 149 -5.29 5.40 17.72
CA ARG A 149 -6.15 5.27 16.53
C ARG A 149 -6.31 6.59 15.77
N ALA A 150 -6.53 7.67 16.52
CA ALA A 150 -6.71 9.01 15.93
C ALA A 150 -5.46 9.52 15.21
N GLN A 151 -4.28 8.96 15.48
CA GLN A 151 -3.01 9.37 14.88
C GLN A 151 -2.55 8.44 13.75
N MET A 152 -3.37 7.51 13.29
CA MET A 152 -3.02 6.66 12.16
C MET A 152 -3.07 7.44 10.83
N PRO A 153 -2.08 7.32 9.94
CA PRO A 153 -0.87 6.47 10.04
C PRO A 153 0.37 7.17 10.58
N LEU A 154 0.27 8.37 11.18
CA LEU A 154 1.42 9.15 11.67
C LEU A 154 2.26 8.37 12.68
N CYS A 155 1.61 7.63 13.60
CA CYS A 155 2.32 6.79 14.57
C CYS A 155 3.13 5.66 13.89
N LEU A 156 2.62 5.06 12.80
CA LEU A 156 3.39 4.11 12.00
C LEU A 156 4.58 4.77 11.31
N VAL A 157 4.37 5.93 10.70
CA VAL A 157 5.45 6.71 10.04
C VAL A 157 6.57 7.03 11.05
N LYS A 158 6.23 7.40 12.29
CA LYS A 158 7.20 7.63 13.37
C LYS A 158 7.89 6.34 13.79
N ALA A 159 7.16 5.29 14.10
CA ALA A 159 7.70 4.02 14.58
C ALA A 159 8.68 3.35 13.59
N PHE A 160 8.43 3.50 12.29
CA PHE A 160 9.33 2.98 11.26
C PHE A 160 10.45 3.96 10.83
N GLY A 161 10.45 5.20 11.33
CA GLY A 161 11.35 6.25 10.84
C GLY A 161 11.13 6.55 9.36
N ALA A 162 9.86 6.53 8.91
CA ALA A 162 9.52 6.61 7.49
C ALA A 162 9.64 8.03 6.88
N GLN A 163 10.25 8.97 7.61
CA GLN A 163 10.75 10.24 7.06
C GLN A 163 11.98 10.02 6.17
N GLN A 164 12.71 8.90 6.39
CA GLN A 164 13.84 8.47 5.58
C GLN A 164 13.45 7.29 4.66
N MET A 165 14.14 7.15 3.54
CA MET A 165 13.86 6.13 2.53
C MET A 165 13.81 4.71 3.11
N ASN A 166 14.81 4.30 3.90
CA ASN A 166 14.87 2.96 4.47
C ASN A 166 13.70 2.67 5.43
N GLY A 167 13.30 3.65 6.25
CA GLY A 167 12.15 3.53 7.13
C GLY A 167 10.83 3.43 6.35
N LEU A 168 10.70 4.22 5.30
CA LEU A 168 9.54 4.18 4.40
C LEU A 168 9.40 2.83 3.72
N ILE A 169 10.49 2.28 3.20
CA ILE A 169 10.50 0.94 2.58
C ILE A 169 10.07 -0.13 3.57
N ARG A 170 10.60 -0.10 4.82
CA ARG A 170 10.19 -1.03 5.87
C ARG A 170 8.70 -0.90 6.20
N LEU A 171 8.18 0.32 6.29
CA LEU A 171 6.75 0.56 6.50
C LEU A 171 5.91 -0.01 5.34
N MET A 172 6.31 0.23 4.09
CA MET A 172 5.57 -0.29 2.94
C MET A 172 5.61 -1.83 2.87
N ARG A 173 6.74 -2.46 3.22
CA ARG A 173 6.83 -3.93 3.37
C ARG A 173 5.91 -4.45 4.48
N PHE A 174 5.89 -3.79 5.64
CA PHE A 174 4.99 -4.12 6.74
C PHE A 174 3.52 -4.05 6.31
N LEU A 175 3.13 -3.05 5.53
CA LEU A 175 1.76 -2.87 5.04
C LEU A 175 1.41 -3.77 3.83
N SER A 176 2.39 -4.39 3.17
CA SER A 176 2.15 -5.12 1.92
C SER A 176 1.11 -6.26 2.02
N PRO A 177 0.94 -7.00 3.14
CA PRO A 177 -0.06 -8.06 3.23
C PRO A 177 -1.50 -7.56 3.07
N ILE A 178 -1.79 -6.30 3.44
CA ILE A 178 -3.15 -5.74 3.28
C ILE A 178 -3.56 -5.56 1.82
N THR A 179 -2.62 -5.67 0.88
CA THR A 179 -2.88 -5.48 -0.55
C THR A 179 -3.40 -6.75 -1.23
N THR A 180 -3.27 -7.91 -0.60
CA THR A 180 -3.75 -9.20 -1.11
C THR A 180 -5.04 -9.66 -0.45
N GLN A 181 -5.30 -9.23 0.78
CA GLN A 181 -6.49 -9.62 1.53
C GLN A 181 -7.70 -8.77 1.10
N SER A 182 -8.84 -9.43 0.92
CA SER A 182 -10.12 -8.73 0.89
C SER A 182 -10.30 -8.05 2.25
N PHE A 183 -10.32 -6.73 2.27
CA PHE A 183 -10.52 -5.92 3.47
C PHE A 183 -11.96 -6.11 3.96
N MET A 184 -12.23 -7.22 4.62
CA MET A 184 -13.45 -7.40 5.39
C MET A 184 -13.16 -6.89 6.80
N PRO A 185 -13.93 -5.94 7.34
CA PRO A 185 -13.91 -5.65 8.77
C PRO A 185 -14.22 -6.94 9.51
N VAL A 186 -13.49 -7.21 10.60
CA VAL A 186 -13.86 -8.28 11.51
C VAL A 186 -15.29 -7.97 11.99
N ARG A 187 -16.27 -8.77 11.57
CA ARG A 187 -17.60 -8.70 12.17
C ARG A 187 -17.41 -9.11 13.63
N VAL A 188 -17.51 -8.14 14.52
CA VAL A 188 -17.68 -8.42 15.95
C VAL A 188 -19.09 -9.01 16.04
N MET A 189 -19.16 -10.32 16.35
CA MET A 189 -20.41 -10.95 16.82
C MET A 189 -20.74 -10.43 18.19
#